data_4e81afc9ecb8d72bd40fb3ee987c4b6b
#
_entry.id   4e81afc9ecb8d72bd40fb3ee987c4b6b
#
_cell.length_a   1.000
_cell.length_b   1.000
_cell.length_c   1.000
_cell.angle_alpha   90.00
_cell.angle_beta   90.00
_cell.angle_gamma   90.00
#
_symmetry.space_group_name_H-M   'P 1'
#
loop_
_entity.id
_entity.type
_entity.pdbx_description
1 polymer ?
#
loop_
_entity_poly.entity_id
_entity_poly.type
_entity_poly.pdbx_seq_one_letter_code
_entity_poly.pdbx_strand_id
1 'polypeptide(L)'
;MPLKTVSGKHADPRKGRGAGINPEGRFETVAREAFDDGWDRQEEELPPLKTHVTAERVSSIISRNDSPDIPFTQSINPYQGCEHGCSYCYARPTHAYRNLSPGIDFETRLFAKVNAAEKLREELSRPGYRCEVISIGANTDPYQPIEREHRITREIGRAHV
;
A
#
# COMPACT_ATOMS: atom_id res chain seq x y z
N MET A 1 -5.80 26.67 -16.47
CA MET A 1 -4.84 26.19 -15.46
C MET A 1 -3.55 25.84 -16.19
N PRO A 2 -2.41 26.47 -15.88
CA PRO A 2 -1.15 26.12 -16.56
C PRO A 2 -0.68 24.74 -16.07
N LEU A 3 -0.34 23.88 -17.02
CA LEU A 3 0.33 22.61 -16.78
C LEU A 3 1.66 22.91 -16.09
N LYS A 4 1.82 22.45 -14.84
CA LYS A 4 3.09 22.47 -14.14
C LYS A 4 4.05 21.54 -14.86
N THR A 5 5.09 22.09 -15.42
CA THR A 5 6.22 21.35 -16.00
C THR A 5 6.84 20.52 -14.90
N VAL A 6 6.73 19.20 -14.99
CA VAL A 6 7.42 18.27 -14.08
C VAL A 6 8.89 18.26 -14.50
N SER A 7 9.66 19.15 -13.92
CA SER A 7 11.12 19.13 -13.97
C SER A 7 11.64 18.63 -12.63
N GLY A 8 12.44 17.60 -12.64
CA GLY A 8 13.16 17.14 -11.48
C GLY A 8 12.82 15.71 -11.08
N LYS A 9 13.39 14.76 -11.79
CA LYS A 9 13.45 13.36 -11.35
C LYS A 9 14.39 13.28 -10.15
N HIS A 10 13.85 13.33 -8.93
CA HIS A 10 14.60 12.81 -7.78
C HIS A 10 14.55 11.28 -7.88
N ALA A 11 15.50 10.72 -8.59
CA ALA A 11 15.81 9.33 -8.44
C ALA A 11 16.38 9.17 -7.02
N ASP A 12 15.65 8.50 -6.11
CA ASP A 12 16.31 7.91 -4.95
C ASP A 12 17.40 7.01 -5.54
N PRO A 13 18.69 7.22 -5.22
CA PRO A 13 19.78 6.41 -5.78
C PRO A 13 19.60 4.92 -5.42
N ARG A 14 18.74 4.62 -4.46
CA ARG A 14 18.38 3.26 -4.10
C ARG A 14 17.27 2.76 -5.03
N LYS A 15 17.52 1.65 -5.68
CA LYS A 15 16.53 0.96 -6.50
C LYS A 15 15.61 0.13 -5.62
N GLY A 16 14.28 0.33 -5.75
CA GLY A 16 13.28 -0.55 -5.16
C GLY A 16 13.24 -1.93 -5.82
N ARG A 17 12.31 -2.78 -5.39
CA ARG A 17 12.11 -4.12 -5.98
C ARG A 17 11.60 -4.02 -7.42
N GLY A 18 10.68 -3.10 -7.70
CA GLY A 18 10.19 -2.78 -9.03
C GLY A 18 10.13 -1.29 -9.32
N ALA A 19 10.21 -0.44 -8.30
CA ALA A 19 10.26 1.01 -8.46
C ALA A 19 11.72 1.47 -8.63
N GLY A 20 11.96 2.25 -9.71
CA GLY A 20 13.23 2.92 -9.93
C GLY A 20 13.26 4.37 -9.42
N ILE A 21 12.12 4.88 -8.97
CA ILE A 21 11.94 6.26 -8.51
C ILE A 21 10.99 6.30 -7.32
N ASN A 22 11.07 7.37 -6.54
CA ASN A 22 10.12 7.65 -5.46
C ASN A 22 9.44 9.00 -5.73
N PRO A 23 8.49 9.08 -6.69
CA PRO A 23 7.83 10.33 -7.05
C PRO A 23 6.96 10.82 -5.89
N GLU A 24 6.75 12.12 -5.83
CA GLU A 24 5.86 12.75 -4.85
C GLU A 24 4.44 12.20 -4.95
N GLY A 25 3.76 12.08 -3.83
CA GLY A 25 2.35 11.73 -3.76
C GLY A 25 1.48 12.84 -4.38
N ARG A 26 0.40 12.46 -5.06
CA ARG A 26 -0.51 13.42 -5.74
C ARG A 26 -1.16 14.45 -4.80
N PHE A 27 -1.12 14.24 -3.51
CA PHE A 27 -1.68 15.13 -2.49
C PHE A 27 -0.62 15.93 -1.73
N GLU A 28 0.66 15.76 -2.04
CA GLU A 28 1.72 16.55 -1.45
C GLU A 28 1.68 17.98 -2.01
N THR A 29 1.71 18.96 -1.10
CA THR A 29 1.70 20.39 -1.44
C THR A 29 3.10 20.98 -1.55
N VAL A 30 4.12 20.26 -1.08
CA VAL A 30 5.52 20.68 -1.04
C VAL A 30 6.34 19.77 -1.94
N ALA A 31 6.96 20.34 -2.96
CA ALA A 31 7.96 19.65 -3.79
C ALA A 31 9.31 19.67 -3.07
N ARG A 32 9.97 18.52 -3.01
CA ARG A 32 11.36 18.41 -2.52
C ARG A 32 12.29 18.42 -3.72
N GLU A 33 13.08 19.45 -3.85
CA GLU A 33 14.15 19.51 -4.85
C GLU A 33 15.47 19.11 -4.18
N ALA A 34 16.22 18.17 -4.79
CA ALA A 34 17.61 17.98 -4.39
C ALA A 34 18.42 19.16 -4.94
N PHE A 35 18.99 19.89 -4.06
CA PHE A 35 19.92 20.94 -4.38
C PHE A 35 21.34 20.36 -4.29
N ASP A 36 22.04 20.36 -5.41
CA ASP A 36 23.46 20.05 -5.46
C ASP A 36 24.21 21.34 -5.09
N ASP A 37 24.81 21.37 -3.92
CA ASP A 37 25.61 22.51 -3.44
C ASP A 37 27.05 22.47 -3.93
N GLY A 38 27.39 21.51 -4.79
CA GLY A 38 28.74 21.38 -5.38
C GLY A 38 29.78 20.77 -4.42
N TRP A 39 29.39 20.35 -3.22
CA TRP A 39 30.28 19.60 -2.34
C TRP A 39 30.30 18.13 -2.79
N ASP A 40 31.51 17.63 -3.01
CA ASP A 40 31.75 16.26 -3.46
C ASP A 40 31.09 15.26 -2.49
N ARG A 41 29.99 14.65 -2.91
CA ARG A 41 29.39 13.54 -2.19
C ARG A 41 30.28 12.35 -2.43
N GLN A 42 31.02 11.92 -1.41
CA GLN A 42 31.54 10.58 -1.40
C GLN A 42 30.36 9.64 -1.67
N GLU A 43 30.48 8.78 -2.66
CA GLU A 43 29.52 7.71 -2.94
C GLU A 43 29.49 6.76 -1.74
N GLU A 44 28.85 7.19 -0.64
CA GLU A 44 28.54 6.27 0.44
C GLU A 44 27.58 5.24 -0.12
N GLU A 45 27.96 3.98 -0.10
CA GLU A 45 27.06 2.87 -0.39
C GLU A 45 25.84 2.98 0.51
N LEU A 46 24.74 3.45 -0.04
CA LEU A 46 23.49 3.56 0.70
C LEU A 46 23.04 2.18 1.17
N PRO A 47 22.66 2.04 2.44
CA PRO A 47 22.22 0.75 2.95
C PRO A 47 21.00 0.25 2.16
N PRO A 48 20.84 -1.08 2.01
CA PRO A 48 19.71 -1.64 1.29
C PRO A 48 18.38 -1.17 1.89
N LEU A 49 17.38 -0.98 1.02
CA LEU A 49 16.04 -0.58 1.43
C LEU A 49 15.43 -1.66 2.34
N LYS A 50 15.12 -1.27 3.58
CA LYS A 50 14.43 -2.13 4.54
C LYS A 50 12.92 -1.89 4.47
N THR A 51 12.15 -2.97 4.58
CA THR A 51 10.70 -2.87 4.74
C THR A 51 10.35 -2.46 6.18
N HIS A 52 9.49 -1.45 6.30
CA HIS A 52 8.92 -1.02 7.56
C HIS A 52 7.44 -1.34 7.56
N VAL A 53 7.00 -2.17 8.52
CA VAL A 53 5.59 -2.56 8.67
C VAL A 53 5.01 -1.84 9.87
N THR A 54 3.98 -1.04 9.62
CA THR A 54 3.22 -0.36 10.67
C THR A 54 1.97 -1.18 10.98
N ALA A 55 1.86 -1.66 12.22
CA ALA A 55 0.63 -2.28 12.69
C ALA A 55 -0.44 -1.22 12.92
N GLU A 56 -1.62 -1.41 12.34
CA GLU A 56 -2.76 -0.50 12.54
C GLU A 56 -4.03 -1.26 12.92
N ARG A 57 -4.91 -0.59 13.66
CA ARG A 57 -6.25 -1.09 13.97
C ARG A 57 -7.27 -0.30 13.16
N VAL A 58 -8.14 -1.03 12.47
CA VAL A 58 -9.18 -0.44 11.63
C VAL A 58 -10.55 -0.54 12.31
N SER A 59 -11.44 0.38 11.98
CA SER A 59 -12.84 0.39 12.45
C SER A 59 -13.74 -0.54 11.63
N SER A 60 -13.40 -0.75 10.35
CA SER A 60 -14.11 -1.62 9.40
C SER A 60 -13.08 -2.29 8.51
N ILE A 61 -13.35 -3.53 8.08
CA ILE A 61 -12.46 -4.28 7.20
C ILE A 61 -13.07 -4.54 5.82
N ILE A 62 -14.38 -4.66 5.71
CA ILE A 62 -15.07 -4.84 4.45
C ILE A 62 -15.21 -3.50 3.75
N SER A 63 -14.57 -3.37 2.58
CA SER A 63 -14.75 -2.25 1.67
C SER A 63 -15.84 -2.61 0.66
N ARG A 64 -16.71 -1.64 0.36
CA ARG A 64 -17.78 -1.81 -0.64
C ARG A 64 -17.42 -1.07 -1.93
N ASN A 65 -17.88 -1.61 -3.04
CA ASN A 65 -17.70 -1.06 -4.36
C ASN A 65 -18.98 -1.26 -5.17
N ASP A 66 -19.37 -0.24 -5.90
CA ASP A 66 -20.56 -0.20 -6.76
C ASP A 66 -20.20 0.01 -8.25
N SER A 67 -18.91 -0.05 -8.60
CA SER A 67 -18.47 0.09 -9.98
C SER A 67 -18.98 -1.08 -10.84
N PRO A 68 -19.59 -0.82 -11.99
CA PRO A 68 -20.06 -1.87 -12.90
C PRO A 68 -18.90 -2.65 -13.57
N ASP A 69 -17.68 -2.12 -13.54
CA ASP A 69 -16.50 -2.71 -14.16
C ASP A 69 -15.83 -3.79 -13.31
N ILE A 70 -16.27 -3.95 -12.06
CA ILE A 70 -15.66 -4.87 -11.10
C ILE A 70 -16.70 -5.92 -10.69
N PRO A 71 -16.40 -7.24 -10.83
CA PRO A 71 -17.38 -8.32 -10.65
C PRO A 71 -17.69 -8.65 -9.17
N PHE A 72 -17.24 -7.84 -8.21
CA PHE A 72 -17.50 -8.02 -6.78
C PHE A 72 -17.88 -6.70 -6.12
N THR A 73 -18.81 -6.75 -5.18
CA THR A 73 -19.30 -5.59 -4.42
C THR A 73 -18.55 -5.38 -3.11
N GLN A 74 -17.88 -6.41 -2.61
CA GLN A 74 -17.18 -6.39 -1.32
C GLN A 74 -15.73 -6.87 -1.48
N SER A 75 -14.83 -6.21 -0.75
CA SER A 75 -13.43 -6.62 -0.72
C SER A 75 -12.81 -6.43 0.66
N ILE A 76 -11.78 -7.23 0.93
CA ILE A 76 -10.94 -7.15 2.13
C ILE A 76 -9.49 -7.00 1.69
N ASN A 77 -8.81 -6.00 2.25
CA ASN A 77 -7.38 -5.81 2.07
C ASN A 77 -6.70 -5.88 3.44
N PRO A 78 -6.05 -7.00 3.78
CA PRO A 78 -5.40 -7.20 5.09
C PRO A 78 -4.21 -6.26 5.29
N TYR A 79 -3.61 -5.83 4.19
CA TYR A 79 -2.45 -4.94 4.17
C TYR A 79 -2.70 -3.73 3.29
N GLN A 80 -1.79 -2.76 3.33
CA GLN A 80 -1.65 -1.69 2.35
C GLN A 80 -0.17 -1.51 2.03
N GLY A 81 0.14 -1.33 0.73
CA GLY A 81 1.48 -1.51 0.20
C GLY A 81 1.81 -2.98 -0.02
N CYS A 82 2.84 -3.29 -0.79
CA CYS A 82 3.17 -4.67 -1.16
C CYS A 82 4.66 -4.86 -1.44
N GLU A 83 5.28 -5.81 -0.73
CA GLU A 83 6.69 -6.14 -0.90
C GLU A 83 7.03 -6.80 -2.24
N HIS A 84 6.08 -7.36 -2.97
CA HIS A 84 6.35 -7.93 -4.30
C HIS A 84 6.86 -6.88 -5.29
N GLY A 85 6.45 -5.63 -5.11
CA GLY A 85 7.02 -4.52 -5.85
C GLY A 85 6.78 -4.53 -7.36
N CYS A 86 5.73 -5.22 -7.85
CA CYS A 86 5.43 -5.28 -9.27
C CYS A 86 5.39 -3.89 -9.91
N SER A 87 6.18 -3.66 -10.95
CA SER A 87 6.27 -2.34 -11.60
C SER A 87 4.95 -1.89 -12.24
N TYR A 88 4.13 -2.84 -12.68
CA TYR A 88 2.82 -2.63 -13.32
C TYR A 88 1.64 -2.62 -12.34
N CYS A 89 1.88 -2.62 -11.02
CA CYS A 89 0.81 -2.74 -10.04
C CYS A 89 -0.09 -1.50 -10.03
N TYR A 90 -1.38 -1.69 -10.33
CA TYR A 90 -2.39 -0.64 -10.32
C TYR A 90 -2.69 -0.08 -8.93
N ALA A 91 -2.34 -0.80 -7.87
CA ALA A 91 -2.59 -0.38 -6.50
C ALA A 91 -1.60 0.66 -5.96
N ARG A 92 -0.47 0.88 -6.65
CA ARG A 92 0.56 1.86 -6.23
C ARG A 92 0.02 3.25 -5.89
N PRO A 93 -0.88 3.86 -6.69
CA PRO A 93 -1.43 5.17 -6.38
C PRO A 93 -2.19 5.26 -5.06
N THR A 94 -2.63 4.13 -4.50
CA THR A 94 -3.35 4.12 -3.20
C THR A 94 -2.47 4.58 -2.03
N HIS A 95 -1.15 4.51 -2.17
CA HIS A 95 -0.21 4.99 -1.16
C HIS A 95 -0.25 6.51 -0.97
N ALA A 96 -0.66 7.25 -2.00
CA ALA A 96 -0.84 8.69 -1.92
C ALA A 96 -1.91 9.11 -0.89
N TYR A 97 -2.88 8.25 -0.56
CA TYR A 97 -3.84 8.52 0.53
C TYR A 97 -3.20 8.51 1.92
N ARG A 98 -1.97 8.04 2.02
CA ARG A 98 -1.15 8.07 3.24
C ARG A 98 -0.07 9.15 3.20
N ASN A 99 -0.10 10.03 2.20
CA ASN A 99 0.98 11.00 1.91
C ASN A 99 2.34 10.30 1.70
N LEU A 100 2.29 9.15 1.06
CA LEU A 100 3.46 8.34 0.70
C LEU A 100 3.58 8.21 -0.81
N SER A 101 4.81 8.03 -1.29
CA SER A 101 5.06 7.86 -2.71
C SER A 101 4.47 6.54 -3.24
N PRO A 102 3.89 6.54 -4.45
CA PRO A 102 3.52 5.31 -5.15
C PRO A 102 4.73 4.51 -5.66
N GLY A 103 5.93 5.05 -5.54
CA GLY A 103 7.19 4.43 -5.93
C GLY A 103 7.74 3.47 -4.88
N ILE A 104 8.92 3.81 -4.36
CA ILE A 104 9.65 2.99 -3.38
C ILE A 104 8.88 2.83 -2.08
N ASP A 105 8.16 3.87 -1.62
CA ASP A 105 7.39 3.78 -0.38
C ASP A 105 6.32 2.70 -0.44
N PHE A 106 5.69 2.49 -1.60
CA PHE A 106 4.71 1.42 -1.79
C PHE A 106 5.27 0.03 -1.49
N GLU A 107 6.57 -0.18 -1.71
CA GLU A 107 7.27 -1.44 -1.54
C GLU A 107 7.92 -1.61 -0.16
N THR A 108 8.13 -0.51 0.55
CA THR A 108 8.96 -0.48 1.76
C THR A 108 8.24 0.03 3.00
N ARG A 109 7.14 0.77 2.86
CA ARG A 109 6.36 1.31 3.97
C ARG A 109 4.97 0.72 3.97
N LEU A 110 4.82 -0.41 4.65
CA LEU A 110 3.62 -1.22 4.63
C LEU A 110 2.77 -1.03 5.88
N PHE A 111 1.48 -1.27 5.75
CA PHE A 111 0.54 -1.23 6.86
C PHE A 111 -0.15 -2.58 7.01
N ALA A 112 -0.17 -3.11 8.24
CA ALA A 112 -0.77 -4.39 8.60
C ALA A 112 -1.98 -4.17 9.50
N LYS A 113 -3.18 -4.57 9.07
CA LYS A 113 -4.44 -4.39 9.79
C LYS A 113 -4.63 -5.51 10.82
N VAL A 114 -3.99 -5.37 11.96
CA VAL A 114 -3.84 -6.44 12.95
C VAL A 114 -5.14 -6.96 13.57
N ASN A 115 -6.21 -6.18 13.51
CA ASN A 115 -7.55 -6.57 14.01
C ASN A 115 -8.53 -6.98 12.90
N ALA A 116 -8.03 -7.28 11.69
CA ALA A 116 -8.87 -7.57 10.53
C ALA A 116 -9.84 -8.72 10.74
N ALA A 117 -9.38 -9.84 11.31
CA ALA A 117 -10.23 -11.00 11.59
C ALA A 117 -11.31 -10.74 12.65
N GLU A 118 -10.98 -9.96 13.70
CA GLU A 118 -11.94 -9.51 14.71
C GLU A 118 -13.05 -8.68 14.06
N LYS A 119 -12.66 -7.68 13.25
CA LYS A 119 -13.61 -6.81 12.57
C LYS A 119 -14.46 -7.55 11.54
N LEU A 120 -13.88 -8.52 10.86
CA LEU A 120 -14.65 -9.35 9.93
C LEU A 120 -15.76 -10.12 10.65
N ARG A 121 -15.47 -10.76 11.79
CA ARG A 121 -16.51 -11.47 12.57
C ARG A 121 -17.61 -10.50 13.02
N GLU A 122 -17.24 -9.33 13.53
CA GLU A 122 -18.21 -8.32 13.92
C GLU A 122 -19.12 -7.89 12.76
N GLU A 123 -18.55 -7.64 11.59
CA GLU A 123 -19.29 -7.16 10.42
C GLU A 123 -20.19 -8.24 9.82
N LEU A 124 -19.73 -9.50 9.74
CA LEU A 124 -20.53 -10.62 9.27
C LEU A 124 -21.68 -10.98 10.24
N SER A 125 -21.51 -10.73 11.54
CA SER A 125 -22.53 -11.01 12.57
C SER A 125 -23.57 -9.91 12.71
N ARG A 126 -23.48 -8.81 11.97
CA ARG A 126 -24.45 -7.70 12.08
C ARG A 126 -25.83 -8.13 11.60
N PRO A 127 -26.91 -7.78 12.32
CA PRO A 127 -28.26 -7.98 11.84
C PRO A 127 -28.45 -7.33 10.46
N GLY A 128 -28.97 -8.09 9.50
CA GLY A 128 -29.18 -7.60 8.14
C GLY A 128 -27.96 -7.65 7.22
N TYR A 129 -26.83 -8.21 7.68
CA TYR A 129 -25.71 -8.48 6.75
C TYR A 129 -26.19 -9.43 5.64
N ARG A 130 -25.93 -9.00 4.40
CA ARG A 130 -26.21 -9.87 3.22
C ARG A 130 -24.91 -10.54 2.81
N CYS A 131 -24.95 -11.87 2.77
CA CYS A 131 -23.83 -12.68 2.34
C CYS A 131 -23.63 -12.51 0.83
N GLU A 132 -22.50 -11.99 0.44
CA GLU A 132 -22.07 -11.80 -0.96
C GLU A 132 -20.63 -12.28 -1.12
N VAL A 133 -20.18 -12.39 -2.36
CA VAL A 133 -18.78 -12.73 -2.64
C VAL A 133 -17.87 -11.61 -2.15
N ILE A 134 -16.87 -11.98 -1.36
CA ILE A 134 -15.84 -11.05 -0.87
C ILE A 134 -14.53 -11.34 -1.60
N SER A 135 -13.99 -10.36 -2.30
CA SER A 135 -12.66 -10.43 -2.90
C SER A 135 -11.60 -10.13 -1.84
N ILE A 136 -10.58 -10.98 -1.69
CA ILE A 136 -9.45 -10.76 -0.78
C ILE A 136 -8.24 -10.32 -1.59
N GLY A 137 -7.65 -9.17 -1.22
CA GLY A 137 -6.45 -8.67 -1.88
C GLY A 137 -6.72 -7.83 -3.13
N ALA A 138 -7.82 -7.08 -3.18
CA ALA A 138 -8.13 -6.21 -4.32
C ALA A 138 -7.11 -5.08 -4.53
N ASN A 139 -6.44 -4.59 -3.47
CA ASN A 139 -5.46 -3.51 -3.53
C ASN A 139 -4.06 -3.90 -3.06
N THR A 140 -3.85 -5.15 -2.68
CA THR A 140 -2.55 -5.65 -2.19
C THR A 140 -2.56 -7.15 -2.27
N ASP A 141 -1.38 -7.76 -2.44
CA ASP A 141 -1.29 -9.21 -2.36
C ASP A 141 -1.49 -9.66 -0.90
N PRO A 142 -2.51 -10.48 -0.62
CA PRO A 142 -2.77 -10.99 0.72
C PRO A 142 -1.71 -12.01 1.18
N TYR A 143 -0.92 -12.57 0.26
CA TYR A 143 0.14 -13.55 0.52
C TYR A 143 1.55 -12.98 0.30
N GLN A 144 1.70 -11.65 0.36
CA GLN A 144 3.00 -11.03 0.32
C GLN A 144 3.92 -11.51 1.48
N PRO A 145 5.26 -11.34 1.39
CA PRO A 145 6.21 -11.93 2.33
C PRO A 145 5.92 -11.68 3.82
N ILE A 146 5.41 -10.50 4.19
CA ILE A 146 5.08 -10.18 5.59
C ILE A 146 3.94 -11.05 6.18
N GLU A 147 3.13 -11.71 5.35
CA GLU A 147 2.09 -12.62 5.80
C GLU A 147 2.68 -13.82 6.58
N ARG A 148 3.93 -14.19 6.34
CA ARG A 148 4.62 -15.25 7.10
C ARG A 148 4.69 -14.92 8.59
N GLU A 149 4.88 -13.66 8.91
CA GLU A 149 5.00 -13.15 10.28
C GLU A 149 3.63 -12.77 10.85
N HIS A 150 2.90 -11.91 10.13
CA HIS A 150 1.67 -11.30 10.63
C HIS A 150 0.45 -12.23 10.58
N ARG A 151 0.38 -13.15 9.62
CA ARG A 151 -0.67 -14.18 9.45
C ARG A 151 -2.10 -13.63 9.41
N ILE A 152 -2.29 -12.39 8.99
CA ILE A 152 -3.59 -11.70 9.01
C ILE A 152 -4.55 -12.32 8.00
N THR A 153 -4.09 -12.63 6.78
CA THR A 153 -4.89 -13.31 5.76
C THR A 153 -5.36 -14.67 6.24
N ARG A 154 -4.49 -15.42 6.90
CA ARG A 154 -4.82 -16.72 7.51
C ARG A 154 -5.91 -16.58 8.56
N GLU A 155 -5.83 -15.58 9.43
CA GLU A 155 -6.84 -15.35 10.46
C GLU A 155 -8.17 -14.85 9.87
N ILE A 156 -8.15 -14.07 8.79
CA ILE A 156 -9.34 -13.72 8.01
C ILE A 156 -10.02 -14.97 7.47
N GLY A 157 -9.27 -15.90 6.87
CA GLY A 157 -9.81 -17.17 6.39
C GLY A 157 -10.47 -18.01 7.49
N ARG A 158 -9.92 -17.98 8.70
CA ARG A 158 -10.51 -18.66 9.88
C ARG A 158 -11.69 -17.92 10.47
N ALA A 159 -11.80 -16.62 10.27
CA ALA A 159 -12.91 -15.82 10.79
C ALA A 159 -14.21 -16.04 10.01
N HIS A 160 -14.10 -16.54 8.79
CA HIS A 160 -15.20 -16.78 7.86
C HIS A 160 -15.90 -18.15 8.06
N VAL A 161 -15.31 -19.03 8.83
CA VAL A 161 -15.83 -20.40 9.07
C VAL A 161 -16.74 -20.45 10.31
#